data_1895544decb94049a0c8995c688ae0dc
#
_entry.id   1895544decb94049a0c8995c688ae0dc
#
_cell.length_a   1.000
_cell.length_b   1.000
_cell.length_c   1.000
_cell.angle_alpha   90.00
_cell.angle_beta   90.00
_cell.angle_gamma   90.00
#
_symmetry.space_group_name_H-M   'P 1'
#
loop_
_entity.id
_entity.type
_entity.pdbx_description
1 polymer ?
#
loop_
_entity_poly.entity_id
_entity_poly.type
_entity_poly.pdbx_seq_one_letter_code
_entity_poly.pdbx_strand_id
1 'polypeptide(L)'
;SDAHPRGLANGSGLVGRNYMCHINSVMLGLAPWRANPTVFQKTIGVNDFYRESGDAGFPWPLGHVQLLGKVTGKVLAAQRPRLPRRLAQWSGRHSVDWWLTTEDLASPDNRVTLSEEGRIRLSYTPNNLEAHARLLTRWRAILRRIGYPLLFTQTLGIEAVAHQVGTARFGSDPTTSVLDPYCRAHQLDNLYVVDGSFMPSIAAVNPSLTIMAQALRVAGHIETRFAHGDWAQSS
;
A
#
# COMPACT_ATOMS: atom_id res chain seq x y z
N SER A 1 20.26 20.63 -10.24
CA SER A 1 21.45 21.05 -11.01
C SER A 1 21.08 22.21 -11.90
N ASP A 2 22.06 22.95 -12.43
CA ASP A 2 21.83 24.08 -13.32
C ASP A 2 21.10 23.69 -14.60
N ALA A 3 21.33 22.48 -15.10
CA ALA A 3 20.61 21.92 -16.25
C ALA A 3 19.16 21.55 -15.94
N HIS A 4 18.83 21.28 -14.68
CA HIS A 4 17.48 20.88 -14.25
C HIS A 4 17.11 21.58 -12.94
N PRO A 5 16.85 22.90 -12.95
CA PRO A 5 16.63 23.69 -11.72
C PRO A 5 15.39 23.26 -10.93
N ARG A 6 14.40 22.62 -11.59
CA ARG A 6 13.22 22.04 -10.94
C ARG A 6 13.34 20.55 -10.64
N GLY A 7 14.50 19.94 -10.91
CA GLY A 7 14.73 18.50 -10.84
C GLY A 7 14.56 17.80 -12.18
N LEU A 8 15.21 16.64 -12.34
CA LEU A 8 15.17 15.82 -13.55
C LEU A 8 13.73 15.32 -13.79
N ALA A 9 13.25 15.35 -15.03
CA ALA A 9 11.89 14.94 -15.44
C ALA A 9 10.74 15.65 -14.69
N ASN A 10 10.99 16.80 -14.08
CA ASN A 10 10.03 17.51 -13.22
C ASN A 10 9.45 18.78 -13.85
N GLY A 11 9.25 18.79 -15.17
CA GLY A 11 8.61 19.90 -15.87
C GLY A 11 7.15 20.14 -15.44
N SER A 12 6.43 19.08 -15.12
CA SER A 12 5.07 19.16 -14.56
C SER A 12 5.04 19.63 -13.09
N GLY A 13 6.16 19.58 -12.34
CA GLY A 13 6.19 19.85 -10.91
C GLY A 13 5.58 18.72 -10.05
N LEU A 14 5.40 17.53 -10.63
CA LEU A 14 4.72 16.39 -9.98
C LEU A 14 5.66 15.35 -9.40
N VAL A 15 6.96 15.38 -9.74
CA VAL A 15 7.93 14.45 -9.15
C VAL A 15 7.96 14.62 -7.63
N GLY A 16 7.82 13.50 -6.92
CA GLY A 16 7.76 13.47 -5.46
C GLY A 16 6.37 13.72 -4.88
N ARG A 17 5.38 14.23 -5.62
CA ARG A 17 4.00 14.46 -5.17
C ARG A 17 3.15 13.21 -5.28
N ASN A 18 1.96 13.26 -4.67
CA ASN A 18 0.98 12.17 -4.66
C ASN A 18 1.52 10.88 -4.03
N TYR A 19 2.40 11.01 -3.05
CA TYR A 19 2.82 9.86 -2.26
C TYR A 19 1.59 9.21 -1.62
N MET A 20 1.48 7.91 -1.76
CA MET A 20 0.42 7.09 -1.18
C MET A 20 1.03 5.88 -0.50
N CYS A 21 0.40 5.46 0.58
CA CYS A 21 0.66 4.17 1.20
C CYS A 21 -0.65 3.58 1.72
N HIS A 22 -0.64 2.31 2.14
CA HIS A 22 -1.84 1.71 2.70
C HIS A 22 -2.13 2.21 4.11
N ILE A 23 -3.40 2.45 4.41
CA ILE A 23 -3.88 2.55 5.78
C ILE A 23 -4.12 1.13 6.28
N ASN A 24 -3.33 0.69 7.26
CA ASN A 24 -3.29 -0.70 7.71
C ASN A 24 -3.72 -0.85 9.16
N SER A 25 -4.44 -1.92 9.45
CA SER A 25 -4.70 -2.37 10.81
C SER A 25 -4.52 -3.86 10.95
N VAL A 26 -4.05 -4.28 12.11
CA VAL A 26 -4.06 -5.67 12.54
C VAL A 26 -5.23 -5.88 13.48
N MET A 27 -5.98 -6.97 13.30
CA MET A 27 -7.07 -7.36 14.17
C MET A 27 -6.95 -8.82 14.58
N LEU A 28 -6.85 -9.05 15.88
CA LEU A 28 -6.87 -10.38 16.47
C LEU A 28 -8.28 -10.69 16.97
N GLY A 29 -8.87 -11.77 16.44
CA GLY A 29 -10.10 -12.35 16.97
C GLY A 29 -9.76 -13.51 17.90
N LEU A 30 -10.16 -13.43 19.17
CA LEU A 30 -9.94 -14.47 20.18
C LEU A 30 -11.24 -15.19 20.55
N ALA A 31 -11.19 -16.51 20.53
CA ALA A 31 -12.26 -17.39 21.02
C ALA A 31 -11.68 -18.31 22.11
N PRO A 32 -11.93 -18.06 23.39
CA PRO A 32 -11.34 -18.83 24.51
C PRO A 32 -11.52 -20.35 24.45
N TRP A 33 -12.59 -20.78 23.83
CA TRP A 33 -12.97 -22.19 23.69
C TRP A 33 -12.48 -22.85 22.40
N ARG A 34 -11.84 -22.09 21.49
CA ARG A 34 -11.40 -22.58 20.19
C ARG A 34 -9.89 -22.41 20.05
N ALA A 35 -9.16 -23.49 20.18
CA ALA A 35 -7.74 -23.46 19.86
C ALA A 35 -7.50 -23.37 18.35
N ASN A 36 -6.55 -22.57 17.94
CA ASN A 36 -6.07 -22.45 16.57
C ASN A 36 -4.59 -22.89 16.50
N PRO A 37 -4.32 -24.18 16.24
CA PRO A 37 -2.98 -24.71 16.16
C PRO A 37 -2.27 -24.39 14.84
N THR A 38 -2.94 -23.69 13.91
CA THR A 38 -2.39 -23.36 12.60
C THR A 38 -1.13 -22.50 12.76
N VAL A 39 -0.04 -22.94 12.16
CA VAL A 39 1.22 -22.20 12.11
C VAL A 39 1.25 -21.27 10.91
N PHE A 40 0.71 -21.73 9.79
CA PHE A 40 0.67 -21.00 8.53
C PHE A 40 -0.79 -20.73 8.15
N GLN A 41 -1.24 -19.49 8.33
CA GLN A 41 -2.65 -19.16 8.15
C GLN A 41 -2.94 -18.09 7.08
N LYS A 42 -1.95 -17.61 6.32
CA LYS A 42 -2.17 -16.62 5.26
C LYS A 42 -2.74 -17.28 3.99
N THR A 43 -3.97 -17.79 4.09
CA THR A 43 -4.64 -18.60 3.06
C THR A 43 -5.96 -18.01 2.58
N ILE A 44 -6.47 -16.96 3.22
CA ILE A 44 -7.76 -16.35 2.89
C ILE A 44 -7.56 -14.86 2.68
N GLY A 45 -8.12 -14.34 1.58
CA GLY A 45 -8.34 -12.94 1.32
C GLY A 45 -9.83 -12.69 1.05
N VAL A 46 -10.36 -11.58 1.52
CA VAL A 46 -11.77 -11.18 1.38
C VAL A 46 -11.83 -9.85 0.64
N ASN A 47 -12.45 -9.88 -0.54
CA ASN A 47 -12.58 -8.76 -1.46
C ASN A 47 -14.00 -8.19 -1.53
N ASP A 48 -14.90 -8.61 -0.63
CA ASP A 48 -16.30 -8.18 -0.63
C ASP A 48 -16.45 -6.66 -0.46
N PHE A 49 -15.45 -6.02 0.17
CA PHE A 49 -15.42 -4.57 0.40
C PHE A 49 -14.44 -3.83 -0.52
N TYR A 50 -13.91 -4.52 -1.54
CA TYR A 50 -12.82 -3.99 -2.38
C TYR A 50 -13.31 -2.99 -3.43
N ARG A 51 -14.51 -3.18 -3.97
CA ARG A 51 -15.09 -2.31 -5.00
C ARG A 51 -16.15 -1.36 -4.46
N GLU A 52 -16.85 -1.78 -3.41
CA GLU A 52 -17.94 -1.04 -2.78
C GLU A 52 -18.08 -1.42 -1.32
N SER A 53 -18.72 -0.59 -0.52
CA SER A 53 -18.94 -0.86 0.90
C SER A 53 -20.11 -1.83 1.17
N GLY A 54 -21.05 -1.94 0.23
CA GLY A 54 -22.37 -2.53 0.45
C GLY A 54 -23.28 -1.66 1.33
N ASP A 55 -23.00 -0.37 1.48
CA ASP A 55 -23.76 0.60 2.27
C ASP A 55 -24.17 1.77 1.38
N ALA A 56 -25.47 1.97 1.19
CA ALA A 56 -26.00 3.05 0.34
C ALA A 56 -25.58 4.46 0.82
N GLY A 57 -25.36 4.63 2.12
CA GLY A 57 -24.87 5.88 2.70
C GLY A 57 -23.37 6.14 2.49
N PHE A 58 -22.64 5.12 2.02
CA PHE A 58 -21.20 5.21 1.71
C PHE A 58 -20.86 4.23 0.58
N PRO A 59 -21.11 4.54 -0.68
CA PRO A 59 -20.98 3.59 -1.80
C PRO A 59 -19.53 3.28 -2.18
N TRP A 60 -18.55 3.96 -1.60
CA TRP A 60 -17.13 3.86 -1.94
C TRP A 60 -16.49 2.57 -1.42
N PRO A 61 -15.39 2.12 -2.04
CA PRO A 61 -14.58 1.00 -1.54
C PRO A 61 -14.14 1.19 -0.09
N LEU A 62 -14.12 0.11 0.68
CA LEU A 62 -13.57 0.13 2.04
C LEU A 62 -12.14 -0.43 2.07
N GLY A 63 -11.87 -1.46 1.26
CA GLY A 63 -10.56 -2.08 1.20
C GLY A 63 -10.58 -3.60 1.15
N HIS A 64 -9.46 -4.20 1.56
CA HIS A 64 -9.18 -5.62 1.52
C HIS A 64 -8.91 -6.16 2.93
N VAL A 65 -9.34 -7.38 3.18
CA VAL A 65 -9.05 -8.10 4.43
C VAL A 65 -8.37 -9.42 4.09
N GLN A 66 -7.24 -9.71 4.71
CA GLN A 66 -6.54 -10.98 4.52
C GLN A 66 -6.10 -11.55 5.86
N LEU A 67 -5.92 -12.87 5.92
CA LEU A 67 -5.25 -13.47 7.06
C LEU A 67 -3.80 -12.97 7.12
N LEU A 68 -3.40 -12.55 8.29
CA LEU A 68 -2.01 -12.29 8.62
C LEU A 68 -1.28 -13.62 8.89
N GLY A 69 0.03 -13.66 8.78
CA GLY A 69 0.82 -14.77 9.33
C GLY A 69 0.55 -14.88 10.84
N LYS A 70 0.62 -16.11 11.40
CA LYS A 70 0.26 -16.39 12.80
C LYS A 70 1.00 -15.48 13.79
N VAL A 71 0.24 -14.69 14.54
CA VAL A 71 0.76 -13.90 15.66
C VAL A 71 0.99 -14.84 16.85
N THR A 72 2.22 -15.26 17.01
CA THR A 72 2.60 -16.19 18.10
C THR A 72 2.65 -15.47 19.43
N GLY A 73 2.60 -16.24 20.53
CA GLY A 73 2.78 -15.68 21.86
C GLY A 73 4.15 -15.02 22.07
N LYS A 74 5.19 -15.44 21.33
CA LYS A 74 6.51 -14.78 21.33
C LYS A 74 6.42 -13.38 20.73
N VAL A 75 5.74 -13.23 19.58
CA VAL A 75 5.51 -11.95 18.91
C VAL A 75 4.69 -11.01 19.80
N LEU A 76 3.59 -11.51 20.40
CA LEU A 76 2.77 -10.73 21.33
C LEU A 76 3.55 -10.25 22.56
N ALA A 77 4.37 -11.12 23.15
CA ALA A 77 5.19 -10.75 24.31
C ALA A 77 6.28 -9.72 23.96
N ALA A 78 6.83 -9.77 22.75
CA ALA A 78 7.81 -8.78 22.28
C ALA A 78 7.16 -7.41 22.05
N GLN A 79 5.97 -7.38 21.42
CA GLN A 79 5.24 -6.14 21.14
C GLN A 79 4.54 -5.56 22.38
N ARG A 80 4.25 -6.36 23.37
CA ARG A 80 3.55 -5.99 24.61
C ARG A 80 4.32 -6.53 25.84
N PRO A 81 5.47 -5.93 26.22
CA PRO A 81 6.33 -6.44 27.30
C PRO A 81 5.62 -6.55 28.67
N ARG A 82 4.55 -5.77 28.87
CA ARG A 82 3.75 -5.83 30.11
C ARG A 82 2.74 -7.00 30.11
N LEU A 83 2.52 -7.66 28.97
CA LEU A 83 1.61 -8.81 28.89
C LEU A 83 2.31 -10.05 29.46
N PRO A 84 1.73 -10.74 30.49
CA PRO A 84 2.32 -11.97 31.01
C PRO A 84 2.55 -13.01 29.93
N ARG A 85 3.71 -13.64 29.88
CA ARG A 85 4.11 -14.60 28.83
C ARG A 85 3.10 -15.74 28.64
N ARG A 86 2.53 -16.26 29.75
CA ARG A 86 1.49 -17.31 29.69
C ARG A 86 0.23 -16.81 28.97
N LEU A 87 -0.20 -15.57 29.23
CA LEU A 87 -1.35 -14.97 28.57
C LEU A 87 -1.07 -14.69 27.09
N ALA A 88 0.13 -14.21 26.76
CA ALA A 88 0.56 -14.04 25.37
C ALA A 88 0.54 -15.37 24.59
N GLN A 89 1.06 -16.46 25.18
CA GLN A 89 1.06 -17.79 24.57
C GLN A 89 -0.37 -18.31 24.39
N TRP A 90 -1.22 -18.15 25.40
CA TRP A 90 -2.62 -18.54 25.33
C TRP A 90 -3.34 -17.75 24.24
N SER A 91 -3.20 -16.42 24.21
CA SER A 91 -3.79 -15.57 23.18
C SER A 91 -3.35 -16.00 21.78
N GLY A 92 -2.07 -16.22 21.56
CA GLY A 92 -1.58 -16.70 20.27
C GLY A 92 -2.13 -18.07 19.85
N ARG A 93 -2.48 -18.95 20.80
CA ARG A 93 -3.10 -20.25 20.51
C ARG A 93 -4.59 -20.18 20.21
N HIS A 94 -5.26 -19.12 20.62
CA HIS A 94 -6.72 -18.98 20.50
C HIS A 94 -7.14 -17.84 19.58
N SER A 95 -6.16 -17.22 18.88
CA SER A 95 -6.45 -16.12 17.93
C SER A 95 -6.54 -16.58 16.49
N VAL A 96 -7.32 -15.82 15.72
CA VAL A 96 -7.20 -15.69 14.28
C VAL A 96 -6.76 -14.27 13.98
N ASP A 97 -5.78 -14.13 13.09
CA ASP A 97 -5.05 -12.87 12.96
C ASP A 97 -5.29 -12.30 11.56
N TRP A 98 -5.81 -11.08 11.50
CA TRP A 98 -6.24 -10.42 10.28
C TRP A 98 -5.44 -9.16 10.01
N TRP A 99 -5.18 -8.92 8.73
CA TRP A 99 -4.64 -7.69 8.20
C TRP A 99 -5.72 -6.99 7.38
N LEU A 100 -6.04 -5.77 7.74
CA LEU A 100 -7.04 -4.95 7.06
C LEU A 100 -6.32 -3.78 6.40
N THR A 101 -6.58 -3.61 5.10
CA THR A 101 -5.91 -2.62 4.27
C THR A 101 -6.94 -1.76 3.57
N THR A 102 -6.79 -0.46 3.65
CA THR A 102 -7.58 0.51 2.89
C THR A 102 -6.65 1.30 1.98
N GLU A 103 -7.12 1.65 0.80
CA GLU A 103 -6.42 2.52 -0.13
C GLU A 103 -6.28 3.92 0.46
N ASP A 104 -5.09 4.50 0.36
CA ASP A 104 -4.87 5.92 0.54
C ASP A 104 -5.12 6.64 -0.79
N LEU A 105 -5.65 7.85 -0.77
CA LEU A 105 -5.99 8.60 -1.96
C LEU A 105 -4.84 9.54 -2.35
N ALA A 106 -4.66 9.75 -3.66
CA ALA A 106 -3.64 10.67 -4.16
C ALA A 106 -3.91 12.11 -3.67
N SER A 107 -2.90 12.71 -3.08
CA SER A 107 -2.92 14.12 -2.68
C SER A 107 -1.58 14.78 -3.04
N PRO A 108 -1.56 15.92 -3.71
CA PRO A 108 -0.31 16.61 -4.06
C PRO A 108 0.47 17.12 -2.85
N ASP A 109 -0.17 17.22 -1.68
CA ASP A 109 0.46 17.63 -0.43
C ASP A 109 1.19 16.49 0.27
N ASN A 110 0.78 15.23 0.00
CA ASN A 110 1.54 14.05 0.38
C ASN A 110 2.72 13.90 -0.58
N ARG A 111 3.95 14.19 -0.10
CA ARG A 111 5.09 14.33 -1.01
C ARG A 111 6.43 14.03 -0.37
N VAL A 112 7.35 13.58 -1.21
CA VAL A 112 8.76 13.46 -0.93
C VAL A 112 9.49 14.69 -1.50
N THR A 113 10.31 15.32 -0.69
CA THR A 113 11.12 16.48 -1.08
C THR A 113 12.54 16.31 -0.57
N LEU A 114 13.45 17.19 -1.03
CA LEU A 114 14.77 17.33 -0.45
C LEU A 114 14.80 18.58 0.44
N SER A 115 15.49 18.50 1.58
CA SER A 115 15.86 19.68 2.36
C SER A 115 16.98 20.45 1.68
N GLU A 116 17.33 21.63 2.20
CA GLU A 116 18.47 22.41 1.72
C GLU A 116 19.81 21.65 1.84
N GLU A 117 19.92 20.77 2.85
CA GLU A 117 21.09 19.90 3.05
C GLU A 117 21.02 18.60 2.21
N GLY A 118 20.06 18.46 1.29
CA GLY A 118 19.89 17.28 0.43
C GLY A 118 19.30 16.05 1.14
N ARG A 119 18.73 16.19 2.34
CA ARG A 119 18.09 15.08 3.06
C ARG A 119 16.69 14.84 2.52
N ILE A 120 16.31 13.58 2.39
CA ILE A 120 14.94 13.18 2.03
C ILE A 120 13.97 13.55 3.16
N ARG A 121 12.90 14.26 2.80
CA ARG A 121 11.79 14.64 3.70
C ARG A 121 10.49 14.09 3.12
N LEU A 122 9.72 13.40 3.96
CA LEU A 122 8.37 12.94 3.65
C LEU A 122 7.36 13.82 4.41
N SER A 123 6.47 14.47 3.66
CA SER A 123 5.26 15.10 4.19
C SER A 123 4.09 14.20 3.85
N TYR A 124 3.42 13.65 4.87
CA TYR A 124 2.35 12.68 4.67
C TYR A 124 1.24 12.84 5.71
N THR A 125 0.01 12.86 5.22
CA THR A 125 -1.20 12.82 6.03
C THR A 125 -2.15 11.78 5.44
N PRO A 126 -2.52 10.71 6.16
CA PRO A 126 -3.49 9.73 5.69
C PRO A 126 -4.86 10.40 5.50
N ASN A 127 -5.56 10.05 4.43
CA ASN A 127 -6.74 10.81 4.02
C ASN A 127 -8.03 9.98 3.84
N ASN A 128 -7.97 8.67 3.72
CA ASN A 128 -9.14 7.78 3.55
C ASN A 128 -9.53 7.05 4.85
N LEU A 129 -9.48 7.78 5.97
CA LEU A 129 -9.68 7.22 7.31
C LEU A 129 -11.12 6.76 7.57
N GLU A 130 -12.13 7.40 6.95
CA GLU A 130 -13.52 6.99 7.10
C GLU A 130 -13.78 5.60 6.52
N ALA A 131 -13.30 5.35 5.30
CA ALA A 131 -13.40 4.02 4.68
C ALA A 131 -12.73 2.96 5.55
N HIS A 132 -11.55 3.26 6.11
CA HIS A 132 -10.84 2.34 7.01
C HIS A 132 -11.61 2.07 8.32
N ALA A 133 -12.19 3.08 8.94
CA ALA A 133 -13.00 2.93 10.14
C ALA A 133 -14.25 2.07 9.89
N ARG A 134 -14.89 2.24 8.72
CA ARG A 134 -16.03 1.42 8.27
C ARG A 134 -15.60 -0.02 8.03
N LEU A 135 -14.45 -0.26 7.37
CA LEU A 135 -13.88 -1.60 7.19
C LEU A 135 -13.67 -2.32 8.51
N LEU A 136 -13.04 -1.63 9.48
CA LEU A 136 -12.84 -2.17 10.82
C LEU A 136 -14.15 -2.53 11.51
N THR A 137 -15.15 -1.69 11.38
CA THR A 137 -16.48 -1.91 12.00
C THR A 137 -17.19 -3.12 11.37
N ARG A 138 -17.21 -3.21 10.04
CA ARG A 138 -17.76 -4.35 9.31
C ARG A 138 -17.06 -5.65 9.68
N TRP A 139 -15.74 -5.66 9.69
CA TRP A 139 -14.97 -6.86 10.01
C TRP A 139 -15.16 -7.32 11.44
N ARG A 140 -15.25 -6.40 12.40
CA ARG A 140 -15.60 -6.73 13.80
C ARG A 140 -16.94 -7.42 13.90
N ALA A 141 -17.96 -6.93 13.19
CA ALA A 141 -19.29 -7.54 13.19
C ALA A 141 -19.25 -8.98 12.63
N ILE A 142 -18.53 -9.20 11.54
CA ILE A 142 -18.35 -10.53 10.94
C ILE A 142 -17.64 -11.47 11.92
N LEU A 143 -16.53 -11.06 12.52
CA LEU A 143 -15.78 -11.89 13.46
C LEU A 143 -16.62 -12.29 14.68
N ARG A 144 -17.41 -11.37 15.23
CA ARG A 144 -18.35 -11.69 16.32
C ARG A 144 -19.39 -12.73 15.89
N ARG A 145 -19.96 -12.56 14.69
CA ARG A 145 -20.98 -13.49 14.14
C ARG A 145 -20.43 -14.90 13.93
N ILE A 146 -19.15 -15.04 13.57
CA ILE A 146 -18.52 -16.35 13.39
C ILE A 146 -17.87 -16.91 14.65
N GLY A 147 -18.11 -16.28 15.83
CA GLY A 147 -17.76 -16.83 17.14
C GLY A 147 -16.42 -16.36 17.72
N TYR A 148 -15.94 -15.18 17.34
CA TYR A 148 -14.77 -14.52 17.97
C TYR A 148 -15.23 -13.30 18.77
N PRO A 149 -15.60 -13.45 20.05
CA PRO A 149 -16.19 -12.36 20.84
C PRO A 149 -15.18 -11.31 21.29
N LEU A 150 -13.92 -11.70 21.50
CA LEU A 150 -12.87 -10.80 21.97
C LEU A 150 -12.03 -10.33 20.78
N LEU A 151 -12.06 -9.03 20.49
CA LEU A 151 -11.39 -8.43 19.35
C LEU A 151 -10.41 -7.36 19.80
N PHE A 152 -9.17 -7.49 19.35
CA PHE A 152 -8.10 -6.53 19.60
C PHE A 152 -7.64 -5.96 18.27
N THR A 153 -7.65 -4.63 18.14
CA THR A 153 -7.29 -3.94 16.90
C THR A 153 -6.16 -2.96 17.18
N GLN A 154 -5.20 -2.92 16.28
CA GLN A 154 -4.14 -1.92 16.28
C GLN A 154 -4.02 -1.35 14.86
N THR A 155 -4.26 -0.06 14.70
CA THR A 155 -3.89 0.66 13.48
C THR A 155 -2.39 0.92 13.49
N LEU A 156 -1.75 0.72 12.36
CA LEU A 156 -0.32 0.85 12.19
C LEU A 156 0.01 2.24 11.66
N GLY A 157 1.08 2.83 12.14
CA GLY A 157 1.62 4.08 11.61
C GLY A 157 2.48 3.86 10.35
N ILE A 158 2.98 4.98 9.82
CA ILE A 158 3.82 4.99 8.62
C ILE A 158 5.08 4.12 8.73
N GLU A 159 5.60 3.95 9.94
CA GLU A 159 6.78 3.13 10.25
C GLU A 159 6.57 1.64 9.97
N ALA A 160 5.33 1.20 9.89
CA ALA A 160 4.97 -0.19 9.60
C ALA A 160 4.44 -0.39 8.17
N VAL A 161 4.55 0.61 7.30
CA VAL A 161 4.07 0.55 5.92
C VAL A 161 5.19 0.13 4.98
N ALA A 162 4.97 -0.96 4.23
CA ALA A 162 5.92 -1.46 3.25
C ALA A 162 5.57 -1.07 1.79
N HIS A 163 4.33 -0.68 1.53
CA HIS A 163 3.84 -0.35 0.20
C HIS A 163 3.77 1.16 0.02
N GLN A 164 4.59 1.68 -0.89
CA GLN A 164 4.73 3.10 -1.16
C GLN A 164 4.70 3.33 -2.66
N VAL A 165 3.86 4.26 -3.14
CA VAL A 165 3.61 4.48 -4.56
C VAL A 165 3.32 5.96 -4.87
N GLY A 166 3.21 6.30 -6.16
CA GLY A 166 2.56 7.53 -6.64
C GLY A 166 3.49 8.70 -6.95
N THR A 167 4.75 8.68 -6.50
CA THR A 167 5.65 9.84 -6.56
C THR A 167 6.19 10.19 -7.96
N ALA A 168 5.92 9.35 -8.96
CA ALA A 168 6.24 9.59 -10.37
C ALA A 168 5.16 8.97 -11.27
N ARG A 169 3.88 9.24 -10.98
CA ARG A 169 2.74 8.55 -11.62
C ARG A 169 2.75 8.68 -13.14
N PHE A 170 2.33 7.61 -13.81
CA PHE A 170 2.15 7.60 -15.26
C PHE A 170 0.78 8.14 -15.68
N GLY A 171 0.68 8.56 -16.94
CA GLY A 171 -0.54 9.01 -17.59
C GLY A 171 -0.26 9.49 -19.02
N SER A 172 -1.32 9.77 -19.77
CA SER A 172 -1.20 10.20 -21.18
C SER A 172 -0.89 11.69 -21.31
N ASP A 173 -1.20 12.49 -20.28
CA ASP A 173 -1.04 13.95 -20.32
C ASP A 173 0.20 14.36 -19.51
N PRO A 174 1.23 14.96 -20.16
CA PRO A 174 2.46 15.40 -19.51
C PRO A 174 2.25 16.54 -18.49
N THR A 175 1.11 17.20 -18.49
CA THR A 175 0.79 18.25 -17.49
C THR A 175 0.26 17.66 -16.18
N THR A 176 -0.27 16.43 -16.21
CA THR A 176 -0.87 15.74 -15.06
C THR A 176 -0.14 14.47 -14.66
N SER A 177 0.92 14.09 -15.38
CA SER A 177 1.74 12.90 -15.09
C SER A 177 3.24 13.18 -15.31
N VAL A 178 4.08 12.39 -14.66
CA VAL A 178 5.55 12.44 -14.83
C VAL A 178 5.98 11.52 -15.97
N LEU A 179 5.33 10.37 -16.07
CA LEU A 179 5.64 9.31 -17.01
C LEU A 179 4.49 9.09 -18.00
N ASP A 180 4.83 8.62 -19.18
CA ASP A 180 3.85 8.13 -20.16
C ASP A 180 3.28 6.72 -19.74
N PRO A 181 2.29 6.16 -20.46
CA PRO A 181 1.74 4.85 -20.14
C PRO A 181 2.74 3.68 -20.18
N TYR A 182 3.92 3.86 -20.77
CA TYR A 182 5.03 2.90 -20.77
C TYR A 182 6.08 3.22 -19.70
N CYS A 183 5.73 4.05 -18.72
CA CYS A 183 6.62 4.46 -17.63
C CYS A 183 7.91 5.17 -18.09
N ARG A 184 7.93 5.74 -19.31
CA ARG A 184 8.99 6.60 -19.80
C ARG A 184 8.70 8.04 -19.34
N ALA A 185 9.70 8.75 -18.91
CA ALA A 185 9.55 10.17 -18.56
C ALA A 185 9.11 10.98 -19.80
N HIS A 186 8.08 11.84 -19.66
CA HIS A 186 7.61 12.67 -20.76
C HIS A 186 8.69 13.60 -21.33
N GLN A 187 9.66 13.97 -20.52
CA GLN A 187 10.71 14.93 -20.86
C GLN A 187 12.05 14.29 -21.26
N LEU A 188 12.19 12.97 -21.13
CA LEU A 188 13.44 12.26 -21.33
C LEU A 188 13.19 10.93 -22.03
N ASP A 189 13.75 10.80 -23.22
CA ASP A 189 13.49 9.63 -24.08
C ASP A 189 14.14 8.34 -23.57
N ASN A 190 15.14 8.44 -22.74
CA ASN A 190 15.96 7.33 -22.23
C ASN A 190 15.77 7.06 -20.73
N LEU A 191 14.79 7.68 -20.06
CA LEU A 191 14.52 7.49 -18.64
C LEU A 191 13.19 6.75 -18.43
N TYR A 192 13.24 5.62 -17.77
CA TYR A 192 12.07 4.81 -17.36
C TYR A 192 12.06 4.61 -15.85
N VAL A 193 10.86 4.60 -15.26
CA VAL A 193 10.66 4.34 -13.82
C VAL A 193 9.63 3.24 -13.67
N VAL A 194 10.05 2.07 -13.18
CA VAL A 194 9.23 0.83 -13.15
C VAL A 194 9.00 0.27 -11.75
N ASP A 195 9.30 1.05 -10.71
CA ASP A 195 8.95 0.73 -9.33
C ASP A 195 7.55 1.26 -8.98
N GLY A 196 7.12 1.11 -7.72
CA GLY A 196 5.78 1.55 -7.30
C GLY A 196 5.45 3.02 -7.52
N SER A 197 6.44 3.88 -7.74
CA SER A 197 6.22 5.33 -7.91
C SER A 197 5.41 5.67 -9.17
N PHE A 198 5.37 4.79 -10.18
CA PHE A 198 4.55 5.00 -11.38
C PHE A 198 3.05 4.92 -11.12
N MET A 199 2.60 4.25 -10.06
CA MET A 199 1.19 3.92 -9.84
C MET A 199 0.36 5.17 -9.53
N PRO A 200 -0.74 5.45 -10.26
CA PRO A 200 -1.64 6.58 -9.98
C PRO A 200 -2.58 6.31 -8.80
N SER A 201 -2.73 5.05 -8.39
CA SER A 201 -3.51 4.58 -7.24
C SER A 201 -2.78 3.39 -6.62
N ILE A 202 -2.82 3.28 -5.30
CA ILE A 202 -2.21 2.15 -4.59
C ILE A 202 -3.16 0.96 -4.47
N ALA A 203 -4.47 1.17 -4.66
CA ALA A 203 -5.51 0.21 -4.37
C ALA A 203 -5.46 -0.28 -2.90
N ALA A 204 -5.99 -1.47 -2.59
CA ALA A 204 -6.00 -1.99 -1.21
C ALA A 204 -5.34 -3.36 -1.06
N VAL A 205 -4.60 -3.83 -2.09
CA VAL A 205 -3.86 -5.10 -2.07
C VAL A 205 -2.37 -4.87 -2.33
N ASN A 206 -1.57 -5.88 -2.00
CA ASN A 206 -0.12 -5.85 -2.20
C ASN A 206 0.24 -5.49 -3.66
N PRO A 207 1.05 -4.46 -3.93
CA PRO A 207 1.26 -3.93 -5.28
C PRO A 207 2.34 -4.66 -6.09
N SER A 208 3.16 -5.52 -5.47
CA SER A 208 4.36 -6.10 -6.10
C SER A 208 4.07 -6.84 -7.41
N LEU A 209 2.97 -7.58 -7.49
CA LEU A 209 2.62 -8.29 -8.73
C LEU A 209 2.31 -7.31 -9.87
N THR A 210 1.60 -6.23 -9.59
CA THR A 210 1.31 -5.15 -10.55
C THR A 210 2.59 -4.46 -11.00
N ILE A 211 3.51 -4.18 -10.07
CA ILE A 211 4.82 -3.57 -10.36
C ILE A 211 5.63 -4.48 -11.31
N MET A 212 5.73 -5.77 -10.99
CA MET A 212 6.44 -6.73 -11.84
C MET A 212 5.80 -6.88 -13.22
N ALA A 213 4.48 -6.95 -13.32
CA ALA A 213 3.76 -7.04 -14.59
C ALA A 213 4.00 -5.79 -15.47
N GLN A 214 3.98 -4.61 -14.86
CA GLN A 214 4.28 -3.36 -15.57
C GLN A 214 5.75 -3.31 -16.02
N ALA A 215 6.68 -3.74 -15.19
CA ALA A 215 8.10 -3.80 -15.56
C ALA A 215 8.34 -4.72 -16.78
N LEU A 216 7.70 -5.88 -16.84
CA LEU A 216 7.75 -6.77 -18.01
C LEU A 216 7.15 -6.11 -19.26
N ARG A 217 6.01 -5.42 -19.12
CA ARG A 217 5.39 -4.68 -20.22
C ARG A 217 6.32 -3.57 -20.76
N VAL A 218 6.99 -2.86 -19.86
CA VAL A 218 7.95 -1.80 -20.23
C VAL A 218 9.19 -2.40 -20.89
N ALA A 219 9.68 -3.55 -20.44
CA ALA A 219 10.81 -4.24 -21.08
C ALA A 219 10.50 -4.58 -22.54
N GLY A 220 9.33 -5.15 -22.84
CA GLY A 220 8.92 -5.43 -24.24
C GLY A 220 8.78 -4.15 -25.09
N HIS A 221 8.34 -3.03 -24.48
CA HIS A 221 8.33 -1.74 -25.16
C HIS A 221 9.75 -1.24 -25.47
N ILE A 222 10.68 -1.37 -24.55
CA ILE A 222 12.09 -1.02 -24.75
C ILE A 222 12.71 -1.86 -25.87
N GLU A 223 12.50 -3.18 -25.88
CA GLU A 223 12.97 -4.08 -26.95
C GLU A 223 12.44 -3.63 -28.33
N THR A 224 11.16 -3.28 -28.40
CA THR A 224 10.55 -2.79 -29.64
C THR A 224 11.23 -1.50 -30.13
N ARG A 225 11.48 -0.54 -29.23
CA ARG A 225 12.19 0.70 -29.56
C ARG A 225 13.62 0.45 -30.03
N PHE A 226 14.35 -0.47 -29.40
CA PHE A 226 15.69 -0.85 -29.85
C PHE A 226 15.66 -1.46 -31.26
N ALA A 227 14.73 -2.35 -31.52
CA ALA A 227 14.58 -2.97 -32.84
C ALA A 227 14.28 -1.97 -33.98
N HIS A 228 13.55 -0.87 -33.67
CA HIS A 228 13.25 0.20 -34.62
C HIS A 228 14.32 1.29 -34.71
N GLY A 229 15.37 1.24 -33.90
CA GLY A 229 16.45 2.24 -33.89
C GLY A 229 16.05 3.58 -33.27
N ASP A 230 15.00 3.63 -32.48
CA ASP A 230 14.45 4.88 -31.87
C ASP A 230 15.41 5.56 -30.87
N TRP A 231 16.56 4.93 -30.58
CA TRP A 231 17.58 5.46 -29.67
C TRP A 231 18.72 6.18 -30.38
N ALA A 232 18.79 6.09 -31.72
CA ALA A 232 19.93 6.57 -32.50
C ALA A 232 19.90 8.08 -32.81
N GLN A 233 18.85 8.80 -32.41
CA GLN A 233 18.65 10.20 -32.80
C GLN A 233 18.78 11.24 -31.69
N SER A 234 19.25 10.86 -30.51
CA SER A 234 19.42 11.79 -29.37
C SER A 234 20.91 12.08 -29.15
N SER A 235 21.58 12.65 -30.14
CA SER A 235 22.93 13.20 -30.00
C SER A 235 22.91 14.71 -30.21
#